data_0af52fbd99fc1355e3a4e78dd833d344
#
_entry.id   0af52fbd99fc1355e3a4e78dd833d344
#
_cell.length_a   1.000
_cell.length_b   1.000
_cell.length_c   1.000
_cell.angle_alpha   90.00
_cell.angle_beta   90.00
_cell.angle_gamma   90.00
#
_symmetry.space_group_name_H-M   'P 1'
#
loop_
_entity.id
_entity.type
_entity.pdbx_description
1 polymer ?
#
loop_
_entity_poly.entity_id
_entity_poly.type
_entity_poly.pdbx_seq_one_letter_code
_entity_poly.pdbx_strand_id
1 'polypeptide(L)'
;MEPDAPACKTLGFLLLDQFTLISLSCAVEPLRMANQLAGEELYRWRTLSLNGEPVWASDGVSVTPDAVAHEQRDLDAVIVCGGVGIQQAATAAHITWLRNQARLYCNRLGAVCTGSWALARAGLLDGFQCSVHWELMASMQEAFPRVTVSASVFSLDGNRFTSSGGTAPLDMMLHLIGRDHGHELSAAISQMFVYERIRNERDTQRVPLKHLLGTQQPKLQEVVALMEANLEEPIDLDELAAFVQVSRRQLERMFQRYLYCTPSRYYLKLRLTRARQLLMQTPISMVELAAICGFVSTPHFSKCYRDFFGVAPSDERSDMRLRLPIAPRPVAKPGAPAKPKNILEQAREESTFASVKLQRR
;
A
#
# COMPACT_ATOMS: atom_id res chain seq x y z
N MET A 1 -31.77 -19.21 12.36
CA MET A 1 -31.25 -17.90 12.81
C MET A 1 -30.31 -17.46 11.72
N GLU A 2 -30.73 -16.50 10.90
CA GLU A 2 -29.83 -15.83 9.99
C GLU A 2 -28.74 -15.16 10.83
N PRO A 3 -27.46 -15.21 10.42
CA PRO A 3 -26.41 -14.47 11.12
C PRO A 3 -26.81 -12.99 11.05
N ASP A 4 -26.83 -12.33 12.23
CA ASP A 4 -27.05 -10.89 12.32
C ASP A 4 -26.13 -10.19 11.29
N ALA A 5 -26.73 -9.40 10.42
CA ALA A 5 -25.96 -8.60 9.48
C ALA A 5 -24.93 -7.77 10.28
N PRO A 6 -23.66 -7.73 9.86
CA PRO A 6 -22.65 -7.00 10.60
C PRO A 6 -23.09 -5.54 10.72
N ALA A 7 -23.16 -5.06 11.99
CA ALA A 7 -23.59 -3.68 12.25
C ALA A 7 -22.69 -2.69 11.52
N CYS A 8 -23.31 -1.67 10.92
CA CYS A 8 -22.59 -0.58 10.24
C CYS A 8 -21.58 0.07 11.21
N LYS A 9 -20.29 0.16 10.82
CA LYS A 9 -19.22 0.71 11.64
C LYS A 9 -18.99 2.19 11.33
N THR A 10 -18.94 3.02 12.36
CA THR A 10 -18.68 4.47 12.25
C THR A 10 -17.22 4.80 12.59
N LEU A 11 -16.48 5.35 11.63
CA LEU A 11 -15.08 5.74 11.79
C LEU A 11 -14.92 7.27 11.86
N GLY A 12 -14.18 7.76 12.83
CA GLY A 12 -13.82 9.17 12.95
C GLY A 12 -12.38 9.43 12.46
N PHE A 13 -12.20 10.33 11.52
CA PHE A 13 -10.89 10.76 11.01
C PHE A 13 -10.52 12.12 11.63
N LEU A 14 -9.70 12.09 12.68
CA LEU A 14 -9.21 13.33 13.31
C LEU A 14 -8.13 13.96 12.43
N LEU A 15 -8.45 15.09 11.83
CA LEU A 15 -7.53 15.87 11.01
C LEU A 15 -6.66 16.78 11.88
N LEU A 16 -5.34 16.63 11.77
CA LEU A 16 -4.38 17.54 12.36
C LEU A 16 -3.89 18.52 11.29
N ASP A 17 -3.58 19.75 11.68
CA ASP A 17 -3.08 20.74 10.71
C ASP A 17 -1.89 20.21 9.90
N GLN A 18 -1.83 20.55 8.61
CA GLN A 18 -0.85 20.03 7.65
C GLN A 18 -0.91 18.49 7.46
N PHE A 19 -2.09 17.88 7.66
CA PHE A 19 -2.27 16.45 7.36
C PHE A 19 -2.01 16.15 5.89
N THR A 20 -1.67 14.90 5.58
CA THR A 20 -1.39 14.46 4.21
C THR A 20 -2.69 14.01 3.52
N LEU A 21 -3.18 14.78 2.55
CA LEU A 21 -4.47 14.55 1.88
C LEU A 21 -4.55 13.17 1.20
N ILE A 22 -3.50 12.75 0.49
CA ILE A 22 -3.47 11.42 -0.12
C ILE A 22 -3.65 10.30 0.91
N SER A 23 -3.10 10.45 2.13
CA SER A 23 -3.24 9.43 3.18
C SER A 23 -4.66 9.37 3.73
N LEU A 24 -5.32 10.51 3.87
CA LEU A 24 -6.74 10.57 4.22
C LEU A 24 -7.60 9.93 3.13
N SER A 25 -7.42 10.31 1.87
CA SER A 25 -8.18 9.78 0.74
C SER A 25 -8.00 8.27 0.61
N CYS A 26 -6.77 7.77 0.73
CA CYS A 26 -6.46 6.32 0.71
C CYS A 26 -7.07 5.55 1.90
N ALA A 27 -7.44 6.23 2.98
CA ALA A 27 -8.13 5.60 4.11
C ALA A 27 -9.66 5.66 3.99
N VAL A 28 -10.22 6.71 3.38
CA VAL A 28 -11.66 6.92 3.25
C VAL A 28 -12.24 6.19 2.02
N GLU A 29 -11.59 6.29 0.86
CA GLU A 29 -12.11 5.74 -0.40
C GLU A 29 -12.39 4.23 -0.37
N PRO A 30 -11.59 3.37 0.30
CA PRO A 30 -11.94 1.95 0.44
C PRO A 30 -13.27 1.71 1.16
N LEU A 31 -13.62 2.53 2.15
CA LEU A 31 -14.88 2.43 2.89
C LEU A 31 -16.07 2.77 1.99
N ARG A 32 -15.94 3.87 1.22
CA ARG A 32 -16.94 4.27 0.22
C ARG A 32 -17.16 3.18 -0.82
N MET A 33 -16.08 2.59 -1.33
CA MET A 33 -16.14 1.54 -2.34
C MET A 33 -16.70 0.24 -1.77
N ALA A 34 -16.41 -0.08 -0.50
CA ALA A 34 -17.02 -1.22 0.19
C ALA A 34 -18.55 -1.11 0.22
N ASN A 35 -19.09 0.05 0.63
CA ASN A 35 -20.53 0.30 0.64
C ASN A 35 -21.13 0.18 -0.79
N GLN A 36 -20.45 0.75 -1.78
CA GLN A 36 -20.93 0.72 -3.17
C GLN A 36 -21.00 -0.71 -3.72
N LEU A 37 -19.97 -1.52 -3.48
CA LEU A 37 -19.90 -2.90 -3.99
C LEU A 37 -20.81 -3.87 -3.22
N ALA A 38 -20.99 -3.63 -1.92
CA ALA A 38 -21.91 -4.42 -1.10
C ALA A 38 -23.38 -4.07 -1.38
N GLY A 39 -23.68 -2.88 -1.91
CA GLY A 39 -25.03 -2.39 -2.11
C GLY A 39 -25.74 -2.00 -0.80
N GLU A 40 -25.00 -1.92 0.31
CA GLU A 40 -25.48 -1.54 1.64
C GLU A 40 -24.44 -0.72 2.41
N GLU A 41 -24.86 -0.07 3.49
CA GLU A 41 -24.00 0.80 4.30
C GLU A 41 -23.24 -0.03 5.35
N LEU A 42 -22.08 -0.57 4.97
CA LEU A 42 -21.18 -1.30 5.87
C LEU A 42 -20.38 -0.36 6.79
N TYR A 43 -20.07 0.84 6.29
CA TYR A 43 -19.24 1.83 6.96
C TYR A 43 -19.83 3.24 6.84
N ARG A 44 -19.76 3.99 7.94
CA ARG A 44 -19.90 5.45 8.00
C ARG A 44 -18.58 6.06 8.42
N TRP A 45 -18.32 7.27 7.97
CA TRP A 45 -17.16 8.02 8.42
C TRP A 45 -17.49 9.48 8.59
N ARG A 46 -16.71 10.12 9.46
CA ARG A 46 -16.77 11.55 9.70
C ARG A 46 -15.35 12.08 9.80
N THR A 47 -15.07 13.18 9.10
CA THR A 47 -13.87 13.97 9.32
C THR A 47 -14.09 14.89 10.54
N LEU A 48 -13.09 14.97 11.40
CA LEU A 48 -13.19 15.64 12.69
C LEU A 48 -12.08 16.67 12.86
N SER A 49 -12.40 17.83 13.46
CA SER A 49 -11.42 18.72 14.09
C SER A 49 -11.85 19.04 15.52
N LEU A 50 -10.95 19.58 16.35
CA LEU A 50 -11.29 19.85 17.75
C LEU A 50 -12.33 20.96 17.91
N ASN A 51 -12.35 21.93 17.01
CA ASN A 51 -13.14 23.15 17.09
C ASN A 51 -14.18 23.32 15.98
N GLY A 52 -14.27 22.36 15.03
CA GLY A 52 -15.15 22.42 13.88
C GLY A 52 -14.64 23.33 12.74
N GLU A 53 -13.50 24.00 12.93
CA GLU A 53 -12.91 24.86 11.90
C GLU A 53 -12.25 24.04 10.79
N PRO A 54 -12.17 24.58 9.56
CA PRO A 54 -11.46 23.96 8.45
C PRO A 54 -9.99 23.67 8.79
N VAL A 55 -9.51 22.49 8.34
CA VAL A 55 -8.13 22.04 8.54
C VAL A 55 -7.40 22.01 7.21
N TRP A 56 -6.20 22.58 7.17
CA TRP A 56 -5.39 22.65 5.97
C TRP A 56 -4.54 21.38 5.81
N ALA A 57 -4.62 20.77 4.65
CA ALA A 57 -3.68 19.72 4.25
C ALA A 57 -2.34 20.32 3.81
N SER A 58 -1.29 19.50 3.81
CA SER A 58 0.08 19.94 3.46
C SER A 58 0.26 20.36 2.00
N ASP A 59 -0.69 20.02 1.13
CA ASP A 59 -0.75 20.44 -0.27
C ASP A 59 -1.52 21.76 -0.51
N GLY A 60 -2.05 22.36 0.57
CA GLY A 60 -2.81 23.60 0.51
C GLY A 60 -4.32 23.44 0.29
N VAL A 61 -4.83 22.22 0.23
CA VAL A 61 -6.28 21.95 0.21
C VAL A 61 -6.83 22.09 1.63
N SER A 62 -7.95 22.81 1.78
CA SER A 62 -8.67 22.93 3.05
C SER A 62 -9.84 21.96 3.09
N VAL A 63 -9.99 21.24 4.20
CA VAL A 63 -11.12 20.34 4.45
C VAL A 63 -11.94 20.89 5.62
N THR A 64 -13.22 21.19 5.36
CA THR A 64 -14.18 21.48 6.42
C THR A 64 -14.59 20.17 7.08
N PRO A 65 -14.38 19.96 8.38
CA PRO A 65 -14.72 18.72 9.05
C PRO A 65 -16.24 18.52 9.12
N ASP A 66 -16.67 17.26 9.08
CA ASP A 66 -18.09 16.90 9.19
C ASP A 66 -18.63 17.15 10.60
N ALA A 67 -17.76 17.12 11.63
CA ALA A 67 -18.17 17.26 13.01
C ALA A 67 -17.04 17.75 13.93
N VAL A 68 -17.46 18.27 15.07
CA VAL A 68 -16.55 18.63 16.17
C VAL A 68 -16.18 17.39 16.97
N ALA A 69 -14.90 17.17 17.19
CA ALA A 69 -14.38 15.92 17.75
C ALA A 69 -14.94 15.62 19.16
N HIS A 70 -15.05 16.62 20.04
CA HIS A 70 -15.52 16.40 21.42
C HIS A 70 -17.03 16.10 21.55
N GLU A 71 -17.79 16.26 20.49
CA GLU A 71 -19.22 15.90 20.43
C GLU A 71 -19.43 14.46 20.01
N GLN A 72 -18.39 13.79 19.47
CA GLN A 72 -18.51 12.42 18.95
C GLN A 72 -18.25 11.39 20.04
N ARG A 73 -19.23 10.50 20.28
CA ARG A 73 -19.20 9.46 21.31
C ARG A 73 -19.52 8.07 20.77
N ASP A 74 -20.01 8.00 19.55
CA ASP A 74 -20.55 6.80 18.87
C ASP A 74 -19.63 6.25 17.79
N LEU A 75 -18.31 6.44 17.94
CA LEU A 75 -17.31 5.99 16.98
C LEU A 75 -16.81 4.59 17.32
N ASP A 76 -16.86 3.68 16.37
CA ASP A 76 -16.25 2.34 16.47
C ASP A 76 -14.73 2.37 16.36
N ALA A 77 -14.18 3.37 15.65
CA ALA A 77 -12.75 3.57 15.55
C ALA A 77 -12.42 5.06 15.35
N VAL A 78 -11.26 5.49 15.86
CA VAL A 78 -10.69 6.81 15.59
C VAL A 78 -9.37 6.66 14.87
N ILE A 79 -9.19 7.39 13.77
CA ILE A 79 -7.99 7.41 12.94
C ILE A 79 -7.40 8.81 12.94
N VAL A 80 -6.18 8.95 13.43
CA VAL A 80 -5.46 10.23 13.45
C VAL A 80 -4.77 10.46 12.12
N CYS A 81 -5.13 11.53 11.43
CA CYS A 81 -4.53 11.92 10.16
C CYS A 81 -3.45 12.97 10.41
N GLY A 82 -2.18 12.56 10.29
CA GLY A 82 -1.03 13.43 10.45
C GLY A 82 -0.37 13.77 9.10
N GLY A 83 0.58 14.70 9.15
CA GLY A 83 1.35 15.14 7.97
C GLY A 83 2.60 15.90 8.40
N VAL A 84 2.88 17.01 7.75
CA VAL A 84 4.06 17.84 8.00
C VAL A 84 3.96 18.52 9.38
N GLY A 85 5.07 18.62 10.11
CA GLY A 85 5.12 19.34 11.39
C GLY A 85 4.27 18.73 12.50
N ILE A 86 4.04 17.42 12.51
CA ILE A 86 3.16 16.71 13.45
C ILE A 86 3.44 17.02 14.92
N GLN A 87 4.69 17.30 15.29
CA GLN A 87 5.07 17.61 16.67
C GLN A 87 4.40 18.89 17.20
N GLN A 88 4.19 19.86 16.33
CA GLN A 88 3.48 21.10 16.59
C GLN A 88 1.96 20.94 16.39
N ALA A 89 1.55 20.28 15.31
CA ALA A 89 0.14 20.05 14.96
C ALA A 89 -0.61 19.23 16.04
N ALA A 90 0.05 18.25 16.65
CA ALA A 90 -0.51 17.44 17.73
C ALA A 90 -0.46 18.23 19.07
N THR A 91 -1.36 19.18 19.27
CA THR A 91 -1.42 20.02 20.49
C THR A 91 -1.79 19.23 21.74
N ALA A 92 -1.62 19.84 22.92
CA ALA A 92 -2.04 19.24 24.20
C ALA A 92 -3.55 18.91 24.22
N ALA A 93 -4.37 19.74 23.57
CA ALA A 93 -5.82 19.50 23.46
C ALA A 93 -6.12 18.20 22.67
N HIS A 94 -5.43 17.97 21.55
CA HIS A 94 -5.55 16.72 20.78
C HIS A 94 -5.17 15.49 21.64
N ILE A 95 -4.07 15.59 22.38
CA ILE A 95 -3.60 14.50 23.25
C ILE A 95 -4.60 14.19 24.36
N THR A 96 -5.16 15.22 24.98
CA THR A 96 -6.18 15.07 26.01
C THR A 96 -7.45 14.44 25.45
N TRP A 97 -7.91 14.90 24.28
CA TRP A 97 -9.08 14.33 23.61
C TRP A 97 -8.86 12.84 23.28
N LEU A 98 -7.71 12.50 22.68
CA LEU A 98 -7.38 11.11 22.33
C LEU A 98 -7.38 10.17 23.56
N ARG A 99 -6.82 10.63 24.69
CA ARG A 99 -6.84 9.87 25.96
C ARG A 99 -8.26 9.66 26.47
N ASN A 100 -9.08 10.70 26.42
CA ASN A 100 -10.47 10.62 26.86
C ASN A 100 -11.29 9.71 25.94
N GLN A 101 -11.10 9.83 24.63
CA GLN A 101 -11.76 8.99 23.63
C GLN A 101 -11.43 7.52 23.85
N ALA A 102 -10.14 7.19 24.01
CA ALA A 102 -9.67 5.81 24.26
C ALA A 102 -10.24 5.21 25.55
N ARG A 103 -10.36 6.04 26.59
CA ARG A 103 -10.81 5.57 27.92
C ARG A 103 -12.32 5.42 28.03
N LEU A 104 -13.09 6.32 27.42
CA LEU A 104 -14.52 6.47 27.69
C LEU A 104 -15.42 5.94 26.58
N TYR A 105 -14.97 5.94 25.33
CA TYR A 105 -15.85 5.73 24.19
C TYR A 105 -15.33 4.68 23.21
N CYS A 106 -14.12 4.84 22.71
CA CYS A 106 -13.59 4.00 21.62
C CYS A 106 -12.14 3.59 21.88
N ASN A 107 -11.89 2.32 22.08
CA ASN A 107 -10.54 1.78 22.31
C ASN A 107 -9.87 1.29 21.01
N ARG A 108 -10.54 1.37 19.87
CA ARG A 108 -9.98 1.00 18.55
C ARG A 108 -9.39 2.24 17.89
N LEU A 109 -8.06 2.34 17.91
CA LEU A 109 -7.35 3.55 17.48
C LEU A 109 -6.42 3.27 16.33
N GLY A 110 -6.53 4.09 15.30
CA GLY A 110 -5.68 4.07 14.12
C GLY A 110 -4.93 5.39 13.91
N ALA A 111 -3.92 5.31 13.04
CA ALA A 111 -3.24 6.50 12.56
C ALA A 111 -2.70 6.30 11.14
N VAL A 112 -2.67 7.37 10.38
CA VAL A 112 -2.09 7.40 9.03
C VAL A 112 -0.98 8.44 8.94
N CYS A 113 0.03 8.14 8.11
CA CYS A 113 1.21 8.98 7.89
C CYS A 113 1.99 9.22 9.20
N THR A 114 2.08 10.45 9.67
CA THR A 114 2.75 10.82 10.91
C THR A 114 1.83 10.80 12.13
N GLY A 115 0.53 10.52 11.95
CA GLY A 115 -0.48 10.54 13.01
C GLY A 115 -0.18 9.63 14.21
N SER A 116 0.60 8.55 13.99
CA SER A 116 1.07 7.66 15.08
C SER A 116 1.85 8.41 16.17
N TRP A 117 2.49 9.54 15.85
CA TRP A 117 3.14 10.41 16.82
C TRP A 117 2.17 10.91 17.89
N ALA A 118 0.98 11.35 17.49
CA ALA A 118 -0.01 11.85 18.44
C ALA A 118 -0.52 10.73 19.37
N LEU A 119 -0.74 9.52 18.84
CA LEU A 119 -1.11 8.36 19.64
C LEU A 119 0.01 7.97 20.63
N ALA A 120 1.27 7.95 20.19
CA ALA A 120 2.42 7.67 21.05
C ALA A 120 2.58 8.73 22.15
N ARG A 121 2.45 10.02 21.81
CA ARG A 121 2.49 11.12 22.77
C ARG A 121 1.34 11.05 23.80
N ALA A 122 0.21 10.47 23.41
CA ALA A 122 -0.90 10.21 24.32
C ALA A 122 -0.65 8.98 25.21
N GLY A 123 0.42 8.19 25.01
CA GLY A 123 0.70 6.93 25.68
C GLY A 123 -0.19 5.78 25.21
N LEU A 124 -0.87 5.92 24.06
CA LEU A 124 -1.84 4.96 23.54
C LEU A 124 -1.21 3.88 22.64
N LEU A 125 0.09 3.99 22.37
CA LEU A 125 0.89 2.99 21.63
C LEU A 125 1.92 2.27 22.51
N ASP A 126 1.96 2.54 23.81
CA ASP A 126 2.88 1.87 24.74
C ASP A 126 2.62 0.35 24.74
N GLY A 127 3.66 -0.43 24.44
CA GLY A 127 3.58 -1.89 24.35
C GLY A 127 3.02 -2.43 23.02
N PHE A 128 2.64 -1.55 22.09
CA PHE A 128 2.15 -1.91 20.76
C PHE A 128 3.22 -1.71 19.69
N GLN A 129 3.11 -2.51 18.62
CA GLN A 129 3.81 -2.27 17.39
C GLN A 129 3.06 -1.23 16.54
N CYS A 130 3.78 -0.30 15.94
CA CYS A 130 3.18 0.69 15.06
C CYS A 130 4.04 0.96 13.82
N SER A 131 3.37 1.38 12.76
CA SER A 131 3.99 2.00 11.59
C SER A 131 3.78 3.51 11.62
N VAL A 132 4.76 4.25 11.14
CA VAL A 132 4.73 5.70 10.97
C VAL A 132 5.48 6.04 9.70
N HIS A 133 5.27 7.22 9.12
CA HIS A 133 6.02 7.67 7.96
C HIS A 133 7.53 7.60 8.23
N TRP A 134 8.30 7.09 7.27
CA TRP A 134 9.74 6.78 7.44
C TRP A 134 10.57 7.97 7.95
N GLU A 135 10.21 9.22 7.59
CA GLU A 135 10.88 10.43 8.08
C GLU A 135 10.84 10.58 9.60
N LEU A 136 9.81 10.03 10.23
CA LEU A 136 9.60 10.19 11.68
C LEU A 136 10.05 8.97 12.49
N MET A 137 10.44 7.86 11.84
CA MET A 137 10.75 6.61 12.53
C MET A 137 11.84 6.77 13.59
N ALA A 138 12.96 7.42 13.24
CA ALA A 138 14.08 7.62 14.16
C ALA A 138 13.69 8.50 15.37
N SER A 139 13.02 9.62 15.10
CA SER A 139 12.56 10.52 16.17
C SER A 139 11.53 9.85 17.08
N MET A 140 10.69 8.98 16.52
CA MET A 140 9.67 8.26 17.28
C MET A 140 10.28 7.18 18.18
N GLN A 141 11.29 6.45 17.68
CA GLN A 141 12.03 5.46 18.47
C GLN A 141 12.77 6.11 19.66
N GLU A 142 13.34 7.30 19.45
CA GLU A 142 14.03 8.03 20.49
C GLU A 142 13.05 8.61 21.54
N ALA A 143 11.97 9.25 21.08
CA ALA A 143 11.02 9.93 21.95
C ALA A 143 10.11 8.96 22.73
N PHE A 144 9.82 7.78 22.19
CA PHE A 144 8.84 6.83 22.75
C PHE A 144 9.43 5.42 22.87
N PRO A 145 10.33 5.15 23.82
CA PRO A 145 11.05 3.86 23.91
C PRO A 145 10.16 2.66 24.26
N ARG A 146 8.93 2.89 24.71
CA ARG A 146 7.94 1.82 24.99
C ARG A 146 7.11 1.43 23.77
N VAL A 147 7.29 2.12 22.63
CA VAL A 147 6.59 1.86 21.38
C VAL A 147 7.49 1.06 20.44
N THR A 148 7.01 -0.04 19.89
CA THR A 148 7.75 -0.82 18.89
C THR A 148 7.51 -0.24 17.51
N VAL A 149 8.42 0.60 17.02
CA VAL A 149 8.32 1.23 15.70
C VAL A 149 8.78 0.27 14.61
N SER A 150 7.87 -0.06 13.69
CA SER A 150 8.11 -0.96 12.56
C SER A 150 8.41 -0.19 11.27
N ALA A 151 9.30 -0.75 10.43
CA ALA A 151 9.51 -0.28 9.06
C ALA A 151 8.43 -0.77 8.07
N SER A 152 7.45 -1.53 8.51
CA SER A 152 6.34 -2.03 7.68
C SER A 152 5.53 -0.88 7.10
N VAL A 153 4.90 -1.10 5.95
CA VAL A 153 4.00 -0.11 5.34
C VAL A 153 2.79 0.18 6.22
N PHE A 154 2.31 -0.82 6.96
CA PHE A 154 1.33 -0.68 8.03
C PHE A 154 1.52 -1.77 9.10
N SER A 155 0.92 -1.59 10.27
CA SER A 155 0.90 -2.55 11.38
C SER A 155 -0.50 -2.65 11.95
N LEU A 156 -0.94 -3.89 12.20
CA LEU A 156 -2.18 -4.23 12.90
C LEU A 156 -1.81 -4.98 14.18
N ASP A 157 -1.98 -4.36 15.34
CA ASP A 157 -1.63 -4.95 16.64
C ASP A 157 -2.77 -4.78 17.64
N GLY A 158 -3.49 -5.86 17.87
CA GLY A 158 -4.68 -5.85 18.72
C GLY A 158 -5.75 -4.88 18.20
N ASN A 159 -6.01 -3.84 18.99
CA ASN A 159 -6.95 -2.77 18.67
C ASN A 159 -6.24 -1.49 18.14
N ARG A 160 -4.98 -1.59 17.76
CA ARG A 160 -4.19 -0.55 17.12
C ARG A 160 -3.96 -0.88 15.67
N PHE A 161 -4.13 0.11 14.78
CA PHE A 161 -3.89 -0.03 13.36
C PHE A 161 -3.28 1.25 12.81
N THR A 162 -2.05 1.15 12.38
CA THR A 162 -1.25 2.31 11.98
C THR A 162 -0.59 2.07 10.64
N SER A 163 -0.51 3.10 9.82
CA SER A 163 0.16 3.02 8.52
C SER A 163 1.19 4.13 8.33
N SER A 164 2.15 3.86 7.47
CA SER A 164 3.02 4.88 6.92
C SER A 164 2.25 5.84 6.00
N GLY A 165 2.96 6.76 5.34
CA GLY A 165 2.34 7.76 4.47
C GLY A 165 2.03 7.27 3.05
N GLY A 166 1.59 8.21 2.22
CA GLY A 166 1.26 7.97 0.82
C GLY A 166 0.08 7.03 0.66
N THR A 167 0.25 5.96 -0.11
CA THR A 167 -0.80 4.97 -0.40
C THR A 167 -0.90 3.82 0.62
N ALA A 168 -0.06 3.79 1.65
CA ALA A 168 -0.07 2.71 2.64
C ALA A 168 -1.39 2.60 3.44
N PRO A 169 -2.13 3.68 3.72
CA PRO A 169 -3.46 3.58 4.32
C PRO A 169 -4.44 2.76 3.49
N LEU A 170 -4.34 2.76 2.15
CA LEU A 170 -5.17 1.92 1.28
C LEU A 170 -4.99 0.44 1.60
N ASP A 171 -3.74 -0.04 1.71
CA ASP A 171 -3.47 -1.44 2.05
C ASP A 171 -4.01 -1.80 3.43
N MET A 172 -3.77 -0.95 4.41
CA MET A 172 -4.27 -1.13 5.78
C MET A 172 -5.79 -1.26 5.79
N MET A 173 -6.51 -0.36 5.12
CA MET A 173 -7.97 -0.39 5.07
C MET A 173 -8.51 -1.60 4.31
N LEU A 174 -7.88 -1.99 3.19
CA LEU A 174 -8.23 -3.21 2.47
C LEU A 174 -8.08 -4.47 3.34
N HIS A 175 -7.05 -4.52 4.20
CA HIS A 175 -6.91 -5.60 5.17
C HIS A 175 -7.98 -5.57 6.25
N LEU A 176 -8.33 -4.40 6.78
CA LEU A 176 -9.40 -4.24 7.77
C LEU A 176 -10.76 -4.64 7.19
N ILE A 177 -11.08 -4.19 5.97
CA ILE A 177 -12.31 -4.57 5.26
C ILE A 177 -12.33 -6.07 4.98
N GLY A 178 -11.19 -6.65 4.54
CA GLY A 178 -11.08 -8.09 4.33
C GLY A 178 -11.28 -8.93 5.59
N ARG A 179 -10.87 -8.42 6.76
CA ARG A 179 -11.14 -9.05 8.07
C ARG A 179 -12.59 -8.92 8.51
N ASP A 180 -13.21 -7.78 8.20
CA ASP A 180 -14.60 -7.49 8.62
C ASP A 180 -15.64 -8.18 7.70
N HIS A 181 -15.40 -8.20 6.37
CA HIS A 181 -16.39 -8.60 5.37
C HIS A 181 -15.88 -9.62 4.33
N GLY A 182 -14.68 -10.18 4.54
CA GLY A 182 -14.10 -11.20 3.66
C GLY A 182 -13.17 -10.65 2.58
N HIS A 183 -12.24 -11.50 2.14
CA HIS A 183 -11.20 -11.14 1.17
C HIS A 183 -11.74 -10.83 -0.23
N GLU A 184 -12.88 -11.38 -0.59
CA GLU A 184 -13.50 -11.14 -1.90
C GLU A 184 -13.87 -9.67 -2.09
N LEU A 185 -14.47 -9.05 -1.07
CA LEU A 185 -14.80 -7.62 -1.11
C LEU A 185 -13.55 -6.77 -1.21
N SER A 186 -12.51 -7.02 -0.41
CA SER A 186 -11.26 -6.25 -0.48
C SER A 186 -10.54 -6.41 -1.82
N ALA A 187 -10.58 -7.59 -2.43
CA ALA A 187 -10.04 -7.82 -3.77
C ALA A 187 -10.83 -7.07 -4.85
N ALA A 188 -12.16 -7.07 -4.76
CA ALA A 188 -13.02 -6.31 -5.68
C ALA A 188 -12.75 -4.79 -5.59
N ILE A 189 -12.60 -4.24 -4.37
CA ILE A 189 -12.21 -2.85 -4.17
C ILE A 189 -10.86 -2.53 -4.82
N SER A 190 -9.86 -3.41 -4.65
CA SER A 190 -8.54 -3.26 -5.25
C SER A 190 -8.62 -3.19 -6.79
N GLN A 191 -9.46 -4.03 -7.40
CA GLN A 191 -9.71 -4.02 -8.84
C GLN A 191 -10.35 -2.70 -9.31
N MET A 192 -11.35 -2.18 -8.58
CA MET A 192 -11.99 -0.90 -8.90
C MET A 192 -11.02 0.28 -8.84
N PHE A 193 -10.01 0.22 -7.97
CA PHE A 193 -8.98 1.25 -7.86
C PHE A 193 -7.80 1.04 -8.82
N VAL A 194 -7.87 0.02 -9.70
CA VAL A 194 -6.74 -0.36 -10.59
C VAL A 194 -5.46 -0.56 -9.76
N TYR A 195 -5.61 -1.11 -8.56
CA TYR A 195 -4.53 -1.33 -7.62
C TYR A 195 -4.05 -2.77 -7.72
N GLU A 196 -2.94 -2.98 -8.45
CA GLU A 196 -2.47 -4.31 -8.88
C GLU A 196 -2.12 -5.25 -7.72
N ARG A 197 -1.65 -4.71 -6.60
CA ARG A 197 -1.19 -5.53 -5.47
C ARG A 197 -1.49 -4.88 -4.13
N ILE A 198 -2.28 -5.54 -3.32
CA ILE A 198 -2.44 -5.21 -1.90
C ILE A 198 -1.15 -5.62 -1.17
N ARG A 199 -0.43 -4.65 -0.59
CA ARG A 199 0.74 -4.90 0.25
C ARG A 199 0.30 -5.47 1.60
N ASN A 200 1.15 -6.28 2.24
CA ASN A 200 0.89 -6.86 3.54
C ASN A 200 1.81 -6.29 4.64
N GLU A 201 1.60 -6.68 5.88
CA GLU A 201 2.37 -6.22 7.04
C GLU A 201 3.88 -6.53 6.97
N ARG A 202 4.30 -7.46 6.10
CA ARG A 202 5.72 -7.78 5.87
C ARG A 202 6.37 -6.88 4.82
N ASP A 203 5.56 -6.16 4.04
CA ASP A 203 6.06 -5.19 3.08
C ASP A 203 6.60 -3.97 3.82
N THR A 204 7.85 -3.61 3.55
CA THR A 204 8.51 -2.49 4.22
C THR A 204 8.49 -1.23 3.38
N GLN A 205 8.52 -0.08 4.05
CA GLN A 205 8.67 1.22 3.42
C GLN A 205 10.01 1.28 2.68
N ARG A 206 9.99 1.81 1.45
CA ARG A 206 11.22 2.17 0.74
C ARG A 206 11.71 3.51 1.27
N VAL A 207 12.52 3.45 2.29
CA VAL A 207 13.16 4.67 2.83
C VAL A 207 14.28 5.06 1.88
N PRO A 208 14.27 6.28 1.30
CA PRO A 208 15.41 6.74 0.52
C PRO A 208 16.67 6.73 1.38
N LEU A 209 17.74 6.15 0.87
CA LEU A 209 18.98 5.98 1.63
C LEU A 209 19.55 7.31 2.16
N LYS A 210 19.36 8.39 1.40
CA LYS A 210 19.71 9.75 1.83
C LYS A 210 19.11 10.13 3.19
N HIS A 211 17.92 9.65 3.49
CA HIS A 211 17.21 9.98 4.73
C HIS A 211 17.58 9.02 5.88
N LEU A 212 17.86 7.74 5.56
CA LEU A 212 18.40 6.79 6.56
C LEU A 212 19.76 7.22 7.08
N LEU A 213 20.59 7.80 6.23
CA LEU A 213 21.98 8.09 6.53
C LEU A 213 22.25 9.55 6.90
N GLY A 214 21.26 10.45 6.67
CA GLY A 214 21.48 11.89 6.74
C GLY A 214 22.59 12.35 5.79
N THR A 215 22.93 13.62 5.78
CA THR A 215 24.05 14.18 5.00
C THR A 215 25.42 13.78 5.56
N GLN A 216 25.47 13.07 6.68
CA GLN A 216 26.70 12.80 7.43
C GLN A 216 27.45 11.52 7.00
N GLN A 217 26.91 10.72 6.06
CA GLN A 217 27.53 9.46 5.64
C GLN A 217 27.68 9.33 4.12
N PRO A 218 28.40 10.24 3.46
CA PRO A 218 28.52 10.25 1.99
C PRO A 218 29.13 8.96 1.44
N LYS A 219 30.13 8.38 2.13
CA LYS A 219 30.79 7.14 1.72
C LYS A 219 29.83 5.94 1.69
N LEU A 220 28.92 5.84 2.66
CA LEU A 220 27.95 4.75 2.69
C LEU A 220 26.88 4.93 1.58
N GLN A 221 26.48 6.17 1.30
CA GLN A 221 25.57 6.48 0.17
C GLN A 221 26.20 6.09 -1.17
N GLU A 222 27.49 6.40 -1.34
CA GLU A 222 28.24 6.08 -2.56
C GLU A 222 28.37 4.55 -2.75
N VAL A 223 28.69 3.80 -1.70
CA VAL A 223 28.72 2.33 -1.77
C VAL A 223 27.37 1.75 -2.15
N VAL A 224 26.29 2.23 -1.56
CA VAL A 224 24.96 1.72 -1.91
C VAL A 224 24.57 2.09 -3.33
N ALA A 225 24.88 3.29 -3.79
CA ALA A 225 24.65 3.68 -5.19
C ALA A 225 25.44 2.78 -6.17
N LEU A 226 26.70 2.42 -5.82
CA LEU A 226 27.48 1.46 -6.59
C LEU A 226 26.85 0.06 -6.60
N MET A 227 26.34 -0.41 -5.45
CA MET A 227 25.64 -1.69 -5.36
C MET A 227 24.36 -1.69 -6.21
N GLU A 228 23.57 -0.62 -6.18
CA GLU A 228 22.34 -0.47 -6.97
C GLU A 228 22.61 -0.43 -8.48
N ALA A 229 23.71 0.19 -8.88
CA ALA A 229 24.11 0.27 -10.29
C ALA A 229 24.69 -1.06 -10.83
N ASN A 230 25.14 -1.97 -9.96
CA ASN A 230 25.86 -3.20 -10.34
C ASN A 230 25.16 -4.44 -9.78
N LEU A 231 23.88 -4.65 -10.12
CA LEU A 231 23.10 -5.80 -9.64
C LEU A 231 23.37 -7.07 -10.46
N GLU A 232 23.69 -6.94 -11.73
CA GLU A 232 23.95 -8.03 -12.67
C GLU A 232 25.37 -8.59 -12.47
N GLU A 233 26.34 -7.70 -12.33
CA GLU A 233 27.75 -8.03 -12.03
C GLU A 233 28.12 -7.46 -10.66
N PRO A 234 27.86 -8.17 -9.56
CA PRO A 234 28.07 -7.63 -8.23
C PRO A 234 29.56 -7.36 -7.95
N ILE A 235 29.86 -6.12 -7.57
CA ILE A 235 31.20 -5.70 -7.15
C ILE A 235 31.55 -6.38 -5.84
N ASP A 236 32.81 -6.83 -5.72
CA ASP A 236 33.34 -7.42 -4.48
C ASP A 236 33.36 -6.38 -3.34
N LEU A 237 33.25 -6.85 -2.10
CA LEU A 237 33.23 -5.95 -0.93
C LEU A 237 34.56 -5.24 -0.68
N ASP A 238 35.67 -5.84 -1.04
CA ASP A 238 36.97 -5.22 -0.91
C ASP A 238 37.17 -4.11 -1.96
N GLU A 239 36.65 -4.33 -3.18
CA GLU A 239 36.61 -3.31 -4.23
C GLU A 239 35.68 -2.15 -3.85
N LEU A 240 34.47 -2.43 -3.34
CA LEU A 240 33.57 -1.40 -2.82
C LEU A 240 34.18 -0.57 -1.70
N ALA A 241 34.91 -1.21 -0.78
CA ALA A 241 35.58 -0.53 0.31
C ALA A 241 36.71 0.36 -0.22
N ALA A 242 37.50 -0.15 -1.17
CA ALA A 242 38.59 0.60 -1.81
C ALA A 242 38.05 1.83 -2.57
N PHE A 243 36.94 1.70 -3.27
CA PHE A 243 36.29 2.78 -4.04
C PHE A 243 36.00 4.01 -3.18
N VAL A 244 35.50 3.79 -1.95
CA VAL A 244 35.19 4.88 -1.00
C VAL A 244 36.30 5.14 0.03
N GLN A 245 37.48 4.58 -0.20
CA GLN A 245 38.68 4.76 0.63
C GLN A 245 38.41 4.44 2.11
N VAL A 246 37.89 3.25 2.38
CA VAL A 246 37.74 2.68 3.72
C VAL A 246 38.25 1.24 3.73
N SER A 247 38.57 0.71 4.91
CA SER A 247 38.84 -0.73 5.05
C SER A 247 37.52 -1.51 5.02
N ARG A 248 37.55 -2.77 4.59
CA ARG A 248 36.40 -3.68 4.63
C ARG A 248 35.73 -3.72 6.01
N ARG A 249 36.51 -3.77 7.08
CA ARG A 249 36.04 -3.75 8.47
C ARG A 249 35.30 -2.44 8.80
N GLN A 250 35.76 -1.30 8.26
CA GLN A 250 35.07 -0.02 8.43
C GLN A 250 33.74 -0.04 7.64
N LEU A 251 33.74 -0.58 6.42
CA LEU A 251 32.54 -0.73 5.61
C LEU A 251 31.48 -1.59 6.34
N GLU A 252 31.87 -2.78 6.84
CA GLU A 252 30.99 -3.67 7.61
C GLU A 252 30.43 -2.97 8.86
N ARG A 253 31.24 -2.21 9.59
CA ARG A 253 30.81 -1.44 10.76
C ARG A 253 29.84 -0.33 10.39
N MET A 254 30.03 0.34 9.25
CA MET A 254 29.11 1.36 8.75
C MET A 254 27.75 0.74 8.39
N PHE A 255 27.71 -0.37 7.66
CA PHE A 255 26.47 -1.07 7.35
C PHE A 255 25.76 -1.54 8.62
N GLN A 256 26.49 -2.15 9.56
CA GLN A 256 25.91 -2.61 10.81
C GLN A 256 25.33 -1.46 11.65
N ARG A 257 26.04 -0.32 11.71
CA ARG A 257 25.62 0.84 12.51
C ARG A 257 24.43 1.57 11.93
N TYR A 258 24.38 1.74 10.61
CA TYR A 258 23.39 2.61 9.96
C TYR A 258 22.30 1.84 9.21
N LEU A 259 22.54 0.61 8.77
CA LEU A 259 21.61 -0.22 8.03
C LEU A 259 21.21 -1.50 8.75
N TYR A 260 21.77 -1.72 9.96
CA TYR A 260 21.49 -2.86 10.84
C TYR A 260 21.67 -4.23 10.16
N CYS A 261 22.51 -4.32 9.17
CA CYS A 261 22.81 -5.55 8.43
C CYS A 261 24.26 -5.54 7.91
N THR A 262 24.75 -6.68 7.41
CA THR A 262 26.05 -6.75 6.72
C THR A 262 25.93 -6.22 5.28
N PRO A 263 27.03 -5.73 4.68
CA PRO A 263 27.06 -5.30 3.27
C PRO A 263 26.57 -6.40 2.32
N SER A 264 27.02 -7.64 2.50
CA SER A 264 26.61 -8.80 1.69
C SER A 264 25.10 -9.04 1.77
N ARG A 265 24.50 -8.95 2.98
CA ARG A 265 23.07 -9.14 3.17
C ARG A 265 22.26 -8.01 2.54
N TYR A 266 22.78 -6.79 2.61
CA TYR A 266 22.16 -5.63 1.95
C TYR A 266 22.19 -5.79 0.43
N TYR A 267 23.34 -6.15 -0.14
CA TYR A 267 23.50 -6.39 -1.57
C TYR A 267 22.59 -7.52 -2.07
N LEU A 268 22.53 -8.61 -1.32
CA LEU A 268 21.61 -9.73 -1.62
C LEU A 268 20.14 -9.25 -1.62
N LYS A 269 19.73 -8.42 -0.65
CA LYS A 269 18.39 -7.83 -0.60
C LYS A 269 18.09 -7.00 -1.84
N LEU A 270 19.01 -6.16 -2.31
CA LEU A 270 18.84 -5.36 -3.53
C LEU A 270 18.59 -6.26 -4.76
N ARG A 271 19.43 -7.28 -4.93
CA ARG A 271 19.35 -8.24 -6.04
C ARG A 271 18.06 -9.04 -6.00
N LEU A 272 17.63 -9.54 -4.86
CA LEU A 272 16.37 -10.27 -4.70
C LEU A 272 15.15 -9.37 -4.93
N THR A 273 15.20 -8.11 -4.46
CA THR A 273 14.13 -7.14 -4.72
C THR A 273 13.99 -6.86 -6.22
N ARG A 274 15.11 -6.69 -6.93
CA ARG A 274 15.13 -6.54 -8.39
C ARG A 274 14.57 -7.78 -9.08
N ALA A 275 14.99 -8.97 -8.62
CA ALA A 275 14.50 -10.23 -9.16
C ALA A 275 12.97 -10.35 -9.03
N ARG A 276 12.43 -10.00 -7.87
CA ARG A 276 10.97 -10.02 -7.65
C ARG A 276 10.22 -9.06 -8.57
N GLN A 277 10.75 -7.85 -8.77
CA GLN A 277 10.17 -6.89 -9.71
C GLN A 277 10.12 -7.45 -11.14
N LEU A 278 11.23 -7.99 -11.62
CA LEU A 278 11.30 -8.58 -12.97
C LEU A 278 10.42 -9.83 -13.09
N LEU A 279 10.37 -10.67 -12.05
CA LEU A 279 9.50 -11.85 -11.97
C LEU A 279 8.04 -11.49 -12.17
N MET A 280 7.63 -10.37 -11.56
CA MET A 280 6.25 -9.86 -11.57
C MET A 280 5.88 -9.15 -12.88
N GLN A 281 6.85 -8.50 -13.53
CA GLN A 281 6.59 -7.59 -14.65
C GLN A 281 6.94 -8.19 -16.01
N THR A 282 7.68 -9.31 -16.06
CA THR A 282 8.22 -9.85 -17.30
C THR A 282 8.03 -11.37 -17.39
N PRO A 283 7.92 -11.92 -18.61
CA PRO A 283 7.83 -13.37 -18.83
C PRO A 283 9.21 -14.08 -18.91
N ILE A 284 10.33 -13.39 -18.57
CA ILE A 284 11.69 -13.95 -18.66
C ILE A 284 11.82 -15.27 -17.90
N SER A 285 12.70 -16.14 -18.35
CA SER A 285 12.94 -17.44 -17.72
C SER A 285 13.59 -17.30 -16.33
N MET A 286 13.50 -18.34 -15.50
CA MET A 286 14.18 -18.35 -14.19
C MET A 286 15.71 -18.31 -14.32
N VAL A 287 16.23 -18.84 -15.40
CA VAL A 287 17.68 -18.81 -15.70
C VAL A 287 18.12 -17.38 -16.01
N GLU A 288 17.42 -16.71 -16.93
CA GLU A 288 17.69 -15.31 -17.27
C GLU A 288 17.49 -14.38 -16.08
N LEU A 289 16.42 -14.60 -15.31
CA LEU A 289 16.14 -13.81 -14.10
C LEU A 289 17.29 -13.91 -13.08
N ALA A 290 17.79 -15.13 -12.84
CA ALA A 290 18.92 -15.36 -11.96
C ALA A 290 20.18 -14.65 -12.48
N ALA A 291 20.49 -14.73 -13.76
CA ALA A 291 21.65 -14.09 -14.39
C ALA A 291 21.57 -12.55 -14.29
N ILE A 292 20.46 -11.92 -14.71
CA ILE A 292 20.24 -10.47 -14.66
C ILE A 292 20.36 -9.91 -13.23
N CYS A 293 20.09 -10.76 -12.23
CA CYS A 293 20.23 -10.39 -10.82
C CYS A 293 21.56 -10.87 -10.20
N GLY A 294 22.54 -11.22 -11.03
CA GLY A 294 23.92 -11.54 -10.62
C GLY A 294 24.10 -12.87 -9.89
N PHE A 295 23.16 -13.83 -10.05
CA PHE A 295 23.31 -15.16 -9.46
C PHE A 295 23.99 -16.10 -10.43
N VAL A 296 25.04 -16.78 -9.96
CA VAL A 296 25.82 -17.73 -10.75
C VAL A 296 25.00 -18.98 -11.11
N SER A 297 23.98 -19.34 -10.30
CA SER A 297 23.14 -20.50 -10.56
C SER A 297 21.69 -20.30 -10.12
N THR A 298 20.77 -20.85 -10.90
CA THR A 298 19.33 -20.82 -10.61
C THR A 298 18.97 -21.53 -9.29
N PRO A 299 19.56 -22.68 -8.90
CA PRO A 299 19.30 -23.30 -7.60
C PRO A 299 19.68 -22.39 -6.42
N HIS A 300 20.84 -21.71 -6.48
CA HIS A 300 21.26 -20.76 -5.46
C HIS A 300 20.31 -19.56 -5.40
N PHE A 301 19.93 -19.00 -6.55
CA PHE A 301 18.92 -17.95 -6.64
C PHE A 301 17.60 -18.36 -5.96
N SER A 302 17.05 -19.53 -6.34
CA SER A 302 15.77 -20.01 -5.84
C SER A 302 15.78 -20.26 -4.33
N LYS A 303 16.92 -20.75 -3.79
CA LYS A 303 17.12 -20.91 -2.36
C LYS A 303 17.11 -19.55 -1.65
N CYS A 304 17.96 -18.61 -2.08
CA CYS A 304 18.04 -17.27 -1.50
C CYS A 304 16.70 -16.53 -1.57
N TYR A 305 15.98 -16.68 -2.68
CA TYR A 305 14.67 -16.09 -2.88
C TYR A 305 13.64 -16.63 -1.87
N ARG A 306 13.58 -17.95 -1.71
CA ARG A 306 12.69 -18.60 -0.75
C ARG A 306 13.05 -18.24 0.69
N ASP A 307 14.31 -18.22 1.02
CA ASP A 307 14.79 -17.86 2.37
C ASP A 307 14.43 -16.40 2.72
N PHE A 308 14.37 -15.53 1.71
CA PHE A 308 14.09 -14.11 1.90
C PHE A 308 12.59 -13.77 1.85
N PHE A 309 11.83 -14.34 0.89
CA PHE A 309 10.42 -14.02 0.67
C PHE A 309 9.44 -15.08 1.21
N GLY A 310 9.92 -16.23 1.66
CA GLY A 310 9.11 -17.33 2.19
C GLY A 310 8.45 -18.21 1.14
N VAL A 311 8.57 -17.89 -0.16
CA VAL A 311 7.99 -18.63 -1.28
C VAL A 311 9.04 -18.84 -2.38
N ALA A 312 8.94 -19.92 -3.15
CA ALA A 312 9.83 -20.09 -4.28
C ALA A 312 9.43 -19.15 -5.45
N PRO A 313 10.41 -18.68 -6.26
CA PRO A 313 10.11 -17.77 -7.36
C PRO A 313 9.19 -18.40 -8.44
N SER A 314 9.29 -19.72 -8.65
CA SER A 314 8.38 -20.46 -9.54
C SER A 314 6.94 -20.46 -9.05
N ASP A 315 6.77 -20.64 -7.74
CA ASP A 315 5.45 -20.75 -7.11
C ASP A 315 4.78 -19.37 -7.10
N GLU A 316 5.52 -18.30 -6.74
CA GLU A 316 5.01 -16.93 -6.79
C GLU A 316 4.58 -16.52 -8.22
N ARG A 317 5.33 -16.93 -9.25
CA ARG A 317 4.95 -16.72 -10.66
C ARG A 317 3.70 -17.52 -11.06
N SER A 318 3.56 -18.74 -10.56
CA SER A 318 2.42 -19.60 -10.87
C SER A 318 1.14 -19.06 -10.22
N ASP A 319 1.22 -18.63 -8.97
CA ASP A 319 0.10 -17.98 -8.26
C ASP A 319 -0.39 -16.72 -8.97
N MET A 320 0.53 -15.95 -9.55
CA MET A 320 0.16 -14.78 -10.36
C MET A 320 -0.57 -15.15 -11.64
N ARG A 321 -0.11 -16.20 -12.35
CA ARG A 321 -0.77 -16.65 -13.59
C ARG A 321 -2.17 -17.17 -13.32
N LEU A 322 -2.41 -17.76 -12.15
CA LEU A 322 -3.72 -18.22 -11.71
C LEU A 322 -4.64 -17.04 -11.29
N ARG A 323 -4.08 -15.92 -10.86
CA ARG A 323 -4.82 -14.70 -10.47
C ARG A 323 -5.08 -13.76 -11.63
N LEU A 324 -4.37 -13.89 -12.75
CA LEU A 324 -4.72 -13.15 -13.97
C LEU A 324 -6.03 -13.74 -14.53
N PRO A 325 -7.05 -12.92 -14.84
CA PRO A 325 -8.23 -13.39 -15.55
C PRO A 325 -7.74 -14.11 -16.81
N ILE A 326 -8.26 -15.30 -17.06
CA ILE A 326 -8.02 -16.02 -18.32
C ILE A 326 -8.32 -15.02 -19.43
N ALA A 327 -7.32 -14.67 -20.22
CA ALA A 327 -7.50 -13.77 -21.35
C ALA A 327 -8.77 -14.24 -22.10
N PRO A 328 -9.73 -13.36 -22.40
CA PRO A 328 -10.93 -13.78 -23.08
C PRO A 328 -10.50 -14.55 -24.32
N ARG A 329 -11.04 -15.76 -24.51
CA ARG A 329 -10.83 -16.55 -25.74
C ARG A 329 -10.97 -15.58 -26.91
N PRO A 330 -10.08 -15.60 -27.89
CA PRO A 330 -10.24 -14.76 -29.06
C PRO A 330 -11.66 -15.00 -29.58
N VAL A 331 -12.48 -13.96 -29.49
CA VAL A 331 -13.82 -13.95 -30.07
C VAL A 331 -13.58 -14.26 -31.54
N ALA A 332 -14.14 -15.36 -32.05
CA ALA A 332 -14.09 -15.70 -33.46
C ALA A 332 -14.44 -14.40 -34.21
N LYS A 333 -13.57 -13.97 -35.10
CA LYS A 333 -13.82 -12.76 -35.91
C LYS A 333 -15.24 -12.88 -36.44
N PRO A 334 -16.13 -11.91 -36.23
CA PRO A 334 -17.45 -11.92 -36.85
C PRO A 334 -17.23 -12.11 -38.34
N GLY A 335 -17.90 -13.12 -38.92
CA GLY A 335 -17.81 -13.41 -40.34
C GLY A 335 -17.92 -12.10 -41.13
N ALA A 336 -17.10 -11.95 -42.17
CA ALA A 336 -17.10 -10.76 -42.99
C ALA A 336 -18.54 -10.32 -43.29
N PRO A 337 -18.88 -9.03 -43.17
CA PRO A 337 -20.24 -8.56 -43.43
C PRO A 337 -20.63 -9.01 -44.85
N ALA A 338 -21.77 -9.67 -44.94
CA ALA A 338 -22.35 -10.03 -46.23
C ALA A 338 -22.40 -8.79 -47.12
N LYS A 339 -21.88 -8.88 -48.34
CA LYS A 339 -21.91 -7.77 -49.29
C LYS A 339 -23.36 -7.24 -49.35
N PRO A 340 -23.56 -5.91 -49.30
CA PRO A 340 -24.91 -5.36 -49.42
C PRO A 340 -25.52 -5.83 -50.75
N LYS A 341 -26.72 -6.44 -50.67
CA LYS A 341 -27.46 -6.83 -51.84
C LYS A 341 -27.72 -5.58 -52.69
N ASN A 342 -27.50 -5.70 -53.99
CA ASN A 342 -27.67 -4.62 -54.96
C ASN A 342 -29.13 -4.15 -54.87
N ILE A 343 -29.36 -2.82 -54.83
CA ILE A 343 -30.68 -2.19 -54.74
C ILE A 343 -31.62 -2.70 -55.84
N LEU A 344 -31.10 -3.12 -57.00
CA LEU A 344 -31.85 -3.72 -58.12
C LEU A 344 -32.36 -5.14 -57.85
N GLU A 345 -31.76 -5.90 -56.92
CA GLU A 345 -32.25 -7.22 -56.48
C GLU A 345 -33.39 -7.11 -55.46
N GLN A 346 -33.35 -6.12 -54.57
CA GLN A 346 -34.42 -5.85 -53.62
C GLN A 346 -35.69 -5.38 -54.34
N ALA A 347 -35.56 -4.53 -55.36
CA ALA A 347 -36.71 -4.08 -56.17
C ALA A 347 -37.38 -5.20 -56.99
N ARG A 348 -36.65 -6.25 -57.36
CA ARG A 348 -37.19 -7.44 -58.05
C ARG A 348 -37.95 -8.37 -57.09
N GLU A 349 -37.46 -8.56 -55.86
CA GLU A 349 -38.16 -9.39 -54.84
C GLU A 349 -39.48 -8.73 -54.42
N GLU A 350 -39.53 -7.43 -54.23
CA GLU A 350 -40.78 -6.71 -53.90
C GLU A 350 -41.81 -6.71 -55.04
N SER A 351 -41.36 -6.64 -56.31
CA SER A 351 -42.24 -6.72 -57.50
C SER A 351 -42.87 -8.12 -57.67
N THR A 352 -42.13 -9.18 -57.30
CA THR A 352 -42.62 -10.57 -57.37
C THR A 352 -43.65 -10.86 -56.28
N PHE A 353 -43.51 -10.26 -55.09
CA PHE A 353 -44.47 -10.40 -53.98
C PHE A 353 -45.77 -9.63 -54.25
N ALA A 354 -45.76 -8.50 -55.00
CA ALA A 354 -46.93 -7.76 -55.36
C ALA A 354 -47.77 -8.47 -56.42
N SER A 355 -47.14 -9.20 -57.37
CA SER A 355 -47.80 -9.95 -58.41
C SER A 355 -48.53 -11.21 -57.91
N VAL A 356 -48.01 -11.85 -56.84
CA VAL A 356 -48.65 -13.06 -56.26
C VAL A 356 -49.89 -12.71 -55.40
N LYS A 357 -50.00 -11.49 -54.89
CA LYS A 357 -51.19 -11.03 -54.14
C LYS A 357 -52.39 -10.62 -55.01
N LEU A 358 -52.16 -10.35 -56.28
CA LEU A 358 -53.21 -9.94 -57.23
C LEU A 358 -53.87 -11.14 -57.93
N GLN A 359 -53.36 -12.37 -57.82
CA GLN A 359 -54.01 -13.59 -58.41
C GLN A 359 -54.80 -14.40 -57.36
N ARG A 360 -55.01 -13.91 -56.16
CA ARG A 360 -55.86 -14.54 -55.12
C ARG A 360 -57.00 -13.64 -54.61
N ARG A 361 -57.57 -12.88 -55.50
CA ARG A 361 -58.90 -12.29 -55.28
C ARG A 361 -59.81 -12.59 -56.45
#